data_205a4c62d7fbec35f0a784cce88e348e
#
_entry.id   205a4c62d7fbec35f0a784cce88e348e
#
_cell.length_a   1.000
_cell.length_b   1.000
_cell.length_c   1.000
_cell.angle_alpha   90.00
_cell.angle_beta   90.00
_cell.angle_gamma   90.00
#
_symmetry.space_group_name_H-M   'P 1'
#
loop_
_entity.id
_entity.type
_entity.pdbx_description
1 polymer ?
#
loop_
_entity_poly.entity_id
_entity_poly.type
_entity_poly.pdbx_seq_one_letter_code
_entity_poly.pdbx_strand_id
1 'polypeptide(L)'
;LPILVGDFIYTRAFQMMTSLGSLKVLEVMSEAVNVIAEGEVLQLMNVNDPDITEENYMRVIYSKTARLFEAAAQCSGILAGCTEAQEKGLQDYGRYLGTAFQLIDDLLDYSADGETLGKNVGDDLNEGKPTLPLLHAMRNGTADQAKMIREAIEQGNGRHLLEAVLETMAICGSLEWTRQ
;
A
#
# COMPACT_ATOMS: atom_id res chain seq x y z
N LEU A 1 -25.32 -0.26 -2.38
CA LEU A 1 -25.29 -1.49 -1.55
C LEU A 1 -23.90 -1.78 -0.96
N PRO A 2 -22.75 -1.69 -1.69
CA PRO A 2 -21.42 -1.93 -1.10
C PRO A 2 -21.09 -1.07 0.10
N ILE A 3 -21.44 0.22 0.07
CA ILE A 3 -21.22 1.16 1.19
C ILE A 3 -21.93 0.69 2.46
N LEU A 4 -23.19 0.31 2.37
CA LEU A 4 -23.98 -0.18 3.51
C LEU A 4 -23.42 -1.50 4.08
N VAL A 5 -22.89 -2.36 3.23
CA VAL A 5 -22.21 -3.59 3.67
C VAL A 5 -20.91 -3.26 4.40
N GLY A 6 -20.15 -2.29 3.89
CA GLY A 6 -18.94 -1.79 4.55
C GLY A 6 -19.25 -1.22 5.94
N ASP A 7 -20.27 -0.38 6.06
CA ASP A 7 -20.72 0.20 7.34
C ASP A 7 -21.13 -0.89 8.33
N PHE A 8 -21.85 -1.91 7.86
CA PHE A 8 -22.25 -3.03 8.70
C PHE A 8 -21.04 -3.82 9.20
N ILE A 9 -20.09 -4.14 8.33
CA ILE A 9 -18.86 -4.89 8.71
C ILE A 9 -18.05 -4.07 9.71
N TYR A 10 -17.86 -2.78 9.46
CA TYR A 10 -17.13 -1.87 10.34
C TYR A 10 -17.76 -1.79 11.73
N THR A 11 -19.07 -1.54 11.82
CA THR A 11 -19.78 -1.48 13.10
C THR A 11 -19.76 -2.82 13.83
N ARG A 12 -19.85 -3.92 13.09
CA ARG A 12 -19.76 -5.27 13.67
C ARG A 12 -18.38 -5.56 14.24
N ALA A 13 -17.31 -5.12 13.57
CA ALA A 13 -15.95 -5.25 14.06
C ALA A 13 -15.79 -4.51 15.42
N PHE A 14 -16.32 -3.30 15.55
CA PHE A 14 -16.30 -2.57 16.83
C PHE A 14 -17.09 -3.26 17.94
N GLN A 15 -18.25 -3.83 17.63
CA GLN A 15 -19.00 -4.63 18.61
C GLN A 15 -18.19 -5.84 19.10
N MET A 16 -17.50 -6.53 18.19
CA MET A 16 -16.65 -7.67 18.55
C MET A 16 -15.49 -7.23 19.44
N MET A 17 -14.78 -6.16 19.08
CA MET A 17 -13.67 -5.62 19.87
C MET A 17 -14.14 -5.21 21.28
N THR A 18 -15.29 -4.53 21.38
CA THR A 18 -15.86 -4.12 22.67
C THR A 18 -16.22 -5.33 23.55
N SER A 19 -16.70 -6.43 22.96
CA SER A 19 -17.05 -7.64 23.70
C SER A 19 -15.85 -8.34 24.35
N LEU A 20 -14.62 -8.03 23.92
CA LEU A 20 -13.38 -8.55 24.52
C LEU A 20 -13.08 -7.92 25.89
N GLY A 21 -13.69 -6.78 26.22
CA GLY A 21 -13.46 -6.08 27.50
C GLY A 21 -12.04 -5.52 27.66
N SER A 22 -11.27 -5.39 26.58
CA SER A 22 -9.90 -4.88 26.60
C SER A 22 -9.86 -3.46 26.04
N LEU A 23 -9.66 -2.49 26.94
CA LEU A 23 -9.50 -1.08 26.54
C LEU A 23 -8.26 -0.90 25.65
N LYS A 24 -7.16 -1.59 25.95
CA LYS A 24 -5.92 -1.52 25.19
C LYS A 24 -6.12 -1.98 23.74
N VAL A 25 -6.92 -3.02 23.49
CA VAL A 25 -7.28 -3.44 22.12
C VAL A 25 -8.07 -2.34 21.40
N LEU A 26 -9.03 -1.72 22.08
CA LEU A 26 -9.80 -0.61 21.50
C LEU A 26 -8.91 0.60 21.18
N GLU A 27 -7.96 0.94 22.05
CA GLU A 27 -7.00 2.03 21.82
C GLU A 27 -6.14 1.75 20.57
N VAL A 28 -5.53 0.55 20.49
CA VAL A 28 -4.70 0.16 19.34
C VAL A 28 -5.49 0.19 18.02
N MET A 29 -6.71 -0.32 18.04
CA MET A 29 -7.53 -0.39 16.82
C MET A 29 -8.10 0.97 16.42
N SER A 30 -8.50 1.81 17.37
CA SER A 30 -8.99 3.16 17.06
C SER A 30 -7.89 4.03 16.47
N GLU A 31 -6.67 3.94 17.03
CA GLU A 31 -5.50 4.61 16.47
C GLU A 31 -5.17 4.11 15.06
N ALA A 32 -5.21 2.79 14.84
CA ALA A 32 -4.96 2.22 13.52
C ALA A 32 -5.97 2.71 12.48
N VAL A 33 -7.25 2.74 12.83
CA VAL A 33 -8.31 3.24 11.93
C VAL A 33 -8.11 4.72 11.59
N ASN A 34 -7.71 5.54 12.57
CA ASN A 34 -7.40 6.95 12.33
C ASN A 34 -6.22 7.11 11.36
N VAL A 35 -5.12 6.39 11.60
CA VAL A 35 -3.93 6.41 10.73
C VAL A 35 -4.27 5.95 9.30
N ILE A 36 -5.15 4.95 9.14
CA ILE A 36 -5.61 4.49 7.82
C ILE A 36 -6.41 5.59 7.11
N ALA A 37 -7.31 6.26 7.82
CA ALA A 37 -8.09 7.36 7.24
C ALA A 37 -7.18 8.53 6.79
N GLU A 38 -6.17 8.88 7.59
CA GLU A 38 -5.14 9.87 7.21
C GLU A 38 -4.32 9.38 6.01
N GLY A 39 -3.99 8.09 5.95
CA GLY A 39 -3.28 7.47 4.85
C GLY A 39 -4.03 7.53 3.51
N GLU A 40 -5.34 7.36 3.53
CA GLU A 40 -6.18 7.54 2.33
C GLU A 40 -6.15 8.99 1.83
N VAL A 41 -6.23 9.97 2.73
CA VAL A 41 -6.10 11.38 2.37
C VAL A 41 -4.72 11.68 1.80
N LEU A 42 -3.65 11.16 2.44
CA LEU A 42 -2.28 11.32 1.97
C LEU A 42 -2.08 10.71 0.58
N GLN A 43 -2.66 9.54 0.31
CA GLN A 43 -2.61 8.93 -1.02
C GLN A 43 -3.28 9.81 -2.06
N LEU A 44 -4.48 10.35 -1.76
CA LEU A 44 -5.19 11.24 -2.67
C LEU A 44 -4.40 12.52 -2.99
N MET A 45 -3.65 13.04 -2.01
CA MET A 45 -2.77 14.20 -2.23
C MET A 45 -1.56 13.89 -3.12
N ASN A 46 -1.13 12.63 -3.18
CA ASN A 46 0.03 12.18 -3.95
C ASN A 46 -0.35 11.59 -5.31
N VAL A 47 -1.63 11.42 -5.61
CA VAL A 47 -2.08 11.03 -6.95
C VAL A 47 -1.68 12.13 -7.95
N ASN A 48 -1.16 11.72 -9.10
CA ASN A 48 -0.63 12.59 -10.16
C ASN A 48 0.61 13.42 -9.75
N ASP A 49 1.30 13.05 -8.66
CA ASP A 49 2.56 13.68 -8.26
C ASP A 49 3.77 12.79 -8.64
N PRO A 50 4.47 13.07 -9.77
CA PRO A 50 5.64 12.31 -10.18
C PRO A 50 6.89 12.63 -9.35
N ASP A 51 6.86 13.66 -8.51
CA ASP A 51 7.98 14.11 -7.70
C ASP A 51 7.94 13.58 -6.25
N ILE A 52 6.98 12.69 -5.96
CA ILE A 52 6.89 12.04 -4.66
C ILE A 52 8.23 11.37 -4.28
N THR A 53 8.65 11.58 -3.04
CA THR A 53 9.83 10.91 -2.50
C THR A 53 9.50 9.47 -2.10
N GLU A 54 10.51 8.61 -2.11
CA GLU A 54 10.38 7.24 -1.60
C GLU A 54 9.90 7.20 -0.14
N GLU A 55 10.37 8.14 0.69
CA GLU A 55 9.93 8.29 2.08
C GLU A 55 8.42 8.56 2.16
N ASN A 56 7.90 9.48 1.34
CA ASN A 56 6.48 9.78 1.30
C ASN A 56 5.67 8.59 0.76
N TYR A 57 6.17 7.89 -0.26
CA TYR A 57 5.56 6.66 -0.74
C TYR A 57 5.49 5.60 0.38
N MET A 58 6.60 5.34 1.08
CA MET A 58 6.64 4.38 2.21
C MET A 58 5.70 4.79 3.34
N ARG A 59 5.54 6.09 3.59
CA ARG A 59 4.57 6.61 4.56
C ARG A 59 3.13 6.30 4.15
N VAL A 60 2.79 6.43 2.86
CA VAL A 60 1.47 6.10 2.34
C VAL A 60 1.16 4.62 2.56
N ILE A 61 2.06 3.72 2.13
CA ILE A 61 1.83 2.27 2.25
C ILE A 61 1.79 1.82 3.72
N TYR A 62 2.59 2.43 4.59
CA TYR A 62 2.50 2.17 6.03
C TYR A 62 1.12 2.57 6.55
N SER A 63 0.72 3.81 6.34
CA SER A 63 -0.53 4.34 6.90
C SER A 63 -1.75 3.60 6.35
N LYS A 64 -1.81 3.37 5.04
CA LYS A 64 -2.97 2.76 4.39
C LYS A 64 -3.08 1.25 4.63
N THR A 65 -1.97 0.53 4.66
CA THR A 65 -1.96 -0.95 4.66
C THR A 65 -1.24 -1.54 5.86
N ALA A 66 0.04 -1.23 6.07
CA ALA A 66 0.87 -1.91 7.07
C ALA A 66 0.39 -1.65 8.49
N ARG A 67 -0.20 -0.49 8.79
CA ARG A 67 -0.70 -0.14 10.12
C ARG A 67 -1.79 -1.09 10.62
N LEU A 68 -2.66 -1.59 9.72
CA LEU A 68 -3.68 -2.57 10.13
C LEU A 68 -3.08 -3.94 10.43
N PHE A 69 -2.10 -4.39 9.65
CA PHE A 69 -1.34 -5.61 9.92
C PHE A 69 -0.61 -5.53 11.26
N GLU A 70 0.03 -4.41 11.53
CA GLU A 70 0.69 -4.11 12.81
C GLU A 70 -0.28 -4.19 13.98
N ALA A 71 -1.42 -3.50 13.88
CA ALA A 71 -2.44 -3.47 14.91
C ALA A 71 -3.05 -4.86 15.16
N ALA A 72 -3.32 -5.64 14.13
CA ALA A 72 -3.86 -6.98 14.24
C ALA A 72 -2.89 -7.92 14.97
N ALA A 73 -1.60 -7.90 14.64
CA ALA A 73 -0.57 -8.68 15.29
C ALA A 73 -0.38 -8.24 16.75
N GLN A 74 -0.35 -6.93 17.01
CA GLN A 74 -0.27 -6.37 18.36
C GLN A 74 -1.46 -6.80 19.24
N CYS A 75 -2.69 -6.66 18.74
CA CYS A 75 -3.89 -7.06 19.47
C CYS A 75 -3.89 -8.55 19.82
N SER A 76 -3.36 -9.40 18.94
CA SER A 76 -3.21 -10.83 19.19
C SER A 76 -2.29 -11.08 20.41
N GLY A 77 -1.18 -10.36 20.51
CA GLY A 77 -0.26 -10.42 21.66
C GLY A 77 -0.91 -9.93 22.95
N ILE A 78 -1.61 -8.80 22.90
CA ILE A 78 -2.33 -8.24 24.06
C ILE A 78 -3.33 -9.27 24.61
N LEU A 79 -4.12 -9.89 23.76
CA LEU A 79 -5.14 -10.87 24.14
C LEU A 79 -4.52 -12.18 24.68
N ALA A 80 -3.34 -12.54 24.19
CA ALA A 80 -2.59 -13.69 24.68
C ALA A 80 -1.84 -13.41 25.99
N GLY A 81 -1.83 -12.18 26.49
CA GLY A 81 -1.11 -11.80 27.71
C GLY A 81 0.41 -11.85 27.56
N CYS A 82 0.93 -11.50 26.37
CA CYS A 82 2.36 -11.50 26.10
C CYS A 82 3.11 -10.39 26.86
N THR A 83 4.43 -10.52 26.98
CA THR A 83 5.29 -9.48 27.53
C THR A 83 5.40 -8.29 26.56
N GLU A 84 5.82 -7.12 27.05
CA GLU A 84 6.04 -5.93 26.20
C GLU A 84 7.02 -6.20 25.05
N ALA A 85 8.09 -6.96 25.30
CA ALA A 85 9.04 -7.34 24.27
C ALA A 85 8.43 -8.21 23.16
N GLN A 86 7.55 -9.14 23.55
CA GLN A 86 6.81 -9.98 22.59
C GLN A 86 5.77 -9.17 21.83
N GLU A 87 5.06 -8.25 22.52
CA GLU A 87 4.12 -7.33 21.87
C GLU A 87 4.83 -6.49 20.82
N LYS A 88 6.00 -5.92 21.16
CA LYS A 88 6.82 -5.15 20.22
C LYS A 88 7.29 -6.00 19.02
N GLY A 89 7.71 -7.24 19.26
CA GLY A 89 8.06 -8.17 18.20
C GLY A 89 6.91 -8.47 17.24
N LEU A 90 5.68 -8.61 17.77
CA LEU A 90 4.48 -8.80 16.96
C LEU A 90 4.10 -7.54 16.16
N GLN A 91 4.25 -6.36 16.77
CA GLN A 91 4.09 -5.08 16.02
C GLN A 91 5.04 -5.00 14.84
N ASP A 92 6.33 -5.24 15.07
CA ASP A 92 7.35 -5.18 14.02
C ASP A 92 7.08 -6.23 12.93
N TYR A 93 6.70 -7.45 13.31
CA TYR A 93 6.29 -8.49 12.37
C TYR A 93 5.11 -8.03 11.50
N GLY A 94 4.04 -7.53 12.12
CA GLY A 94 2.87 -7.06 11.39
C GLY A 94 3.20 -5.90 10.46
N ARG A 95 4.00 -4.94 10.91
CA ARG A 95 4.45 -3.80 10.12
C ARG A 95 5.24 -4.24 8.88
N TYR A 96 6.23 -5.11 9.04
CA TYR A 96 7.04 -5.59 7.92
C TYR A 96 6.22 -6.45 6.95
N LEU A 97 5.35 -7.32 7.47
CA LEU A 97 4.48 -8.13 6.64
C LEU A 97 3.53 -7.26 5.79
N GLY A 98 2.89 -6.25 6.41
CA GLY A 98 1.98 -5.35 5.71
C GLY A 98 2.69 -4.46 4.70
N THR A 99 3.92 -4.02 4.99
CA THR A 99 4.76 -3.28 4.05
C THR A 99 5.12 -4.14 2.85
N ALA A 100 5.63 -5.36 3.08
CA ALA A 100 5.97 -6.29 2.01
C ALA A 100 4.73 -6.67 1.17
N PHE A 101 3.58 -6.84 1.81
CA PHE A 101 2.32 -7.12 1.12
C PHE A 101 1.98 -6.02 0.12
N GLN A 102 2.06 -4.74 0.52
CA GLN A 102 1.73 -3.63 -0.38
C GLN A 102 2.77 -3.46 -1.50
N LEU A 103 4.06 -3.61 -1.19
CA LEU A 103 5.12 -3.55 -2.21
C LEU A 103 4.93 -4.62 -3.30
N ILE A 104 4.55 -5.83 -2.89
CA ILE A 104 4.25 -6.91 -3.83
C ILE A 104 2.95 -6.64 -4.59
N ASP A 105 1.93 -6.06 -3.96
CA ASP A 105 0.69 -5.67 -4.62
C ASP A 105 0.94 -4.67 -5.76
N ASP A 106 1.72 -3.63 -5.47
CA ASP A 106 2.12 -2.60 -6.45
C ASP A 106 3.00 -3.20 -7.59
N LEU A 107 3.85 -4.18 -7.24
CA LEU A 107 4.67 -4.88 -8.22
C LEU A 107 3.83 -5.77 -9.15
N LEU A 108 2.84 -6.47 -8.59
CA LEU A 108 1.95 -7.34 -9.36
C LEU A 108 1.10 -6.58 -10.38
N ASP A 109 0.85 -5.28 -10.14
CA ASP A 109 0.15 -4.43 -11.10
C ASP A 109 0.92 -4.25 -12.42
N TYR A 110 2.23 -4.52 -12.42
CA TYR A 110 3.11 -4.44 -13.60
C TYR A 110 3.67 -5.79 -14.04
N SER A 111 3.19 -6.90 -13.49
CA SER A 111 3.71 -8.23 -13.80
C SER A 111 2.66 -9.12 -14.47
N ALA A 112 3.10 -10.05 -15.33
CA ALA A 112 2.23 -11.06 -15.93
C ALA A 112 1.53 -11.97 -14.89
N ASP A 113 2.12 -12.09 -13.69
CA ASP A 113 1.54 -12.85 -12.58
C ASP A 113 0.24 -12.18 -12.06
N GLY A 114 0.10 -10.85 -12.24
CA GLY A 114 -1.11 -10.11 -11.91
C GLY A 114 -2.33 -10.56 -12.71
N GLU A 115 -2.18 -10.83 -14.00
CA GLU A 115 -3.26 -11.36 -14.84
C GLU A 115 -3.74 -12.74 -14.36
N THR A 116 -2.82 -13.59 -13.94
CA THR A 116 -3.14 -14.94 -13.42
C THR A 116 -3.95 -14.85 -12.11
N LEU A 117 -3.77 -13.77 -11.35
CA LEU A 117 -4.51 -13.47 -10.11
C LEU A 117 -5.82 -12.69 -10.36
N GLY A 118 -6.17 -12.43 -11.63
CA GLY A 118 -7.41 -11.73 -12.00
C GLY A 118 -7.35 -10.21 -11.84
N LYS A 119 -6.15 -9.61 -11.75
CA LYS A 119 -5.94 -8.16 -11.78
C LYS A 119 -5.77 -7.66 -13.22
N ASN A 120 -6.26 -6.46 -13.49
CA ASN A 120 -5.91 -5.77 -14.72
C ASN A 120 -4.53 -5.14 -14.57
N VAL A 121 -3.60 -5.51 -15.41
CA VAL A 121 -2.24 -4.93 -15.42
C VAL A 121 -2.31 -3.44 -15.74
N GLY A 122 -1.60 -2.61 -14.97
CA GLY A 122 -1.48 -1.17 -15.19
C GLY A 122 -2.62 -0.31 -14.68
N ASP A 123 -3.44 -0.82 -13.76
CA ASP A 123 -4.50 -0.02 -13.14
C ASP A 123 -3.91 1.14 -12.33
N ASP A 124 -2.80 0.95 -11.61
CA ASP A 124 -2.11 2.01 -10.86
C ASP A 124 -1.58 3.12 -11.78
N LEU A 125 -0.99 2.74 -12.93
CA LEU A 125 -0.57 3.70 -13.95
C LEU A 125 -1.76 4.50 -14.50
N ASN A 126 -2.87 3.82 -14.75
CA ASN A 126 -4.07 4.44 -15.27
C ASN A 126 -4.74 5.40 -14.28
N GLU A 127 -4.55 5.17 -12.99
CA GLU A 127 -5.04 6.04 -11.91
C GLU A 127 -4.04 7.15 -11.53
N GLY A 128 -2.86 7.20 -12.17
CA GLY A 128 -1.82 8.18 -11.87
C GLY A 128 -1.17 7.98 -10.49
N LYS A 129 -1.16 6.73 -9.98
CA LYS A 129 -0.51 6.40 -8.72
C LYS A 129 1.00 6.23 -8.92
N PRO A 130 1.84 7.01 -8.22
CA PRO A 130 3.28 6.92 -8.32
C PRO A 130 3.82 5.76 -7.46
N THR A 131 3.71 4.53 -7.96
CA THR A 131 4.20 3.34 -7.26
C THR A 131 5.71 3.16 -7.39
N LEU A 132 6.32 2.39 -6.48
CA LEU A 132 7.76 2.26 -6.39
C LEU A 132 8.43 1.73 -7.68
N PRO A 133 7.90 0.68 -8.36
CA PRO A 133 8.45 0.22 -9.64
C PRO A 133 8.46 1.33 -10.70
N LEU A 134 7.39 2.13 -10.75
CA LEU A 134 7.22 3.22 -11.70
C LEU A 134 8.21 4.36 -11.43
N LEU A 135 8.37 4.76 -10.17
CA LEU A 135 9.34 5.77 -9.76
C LEU A 135 10.78 5.34 -10.03
N HIS A 136 11.09 4.04 -9.80
CA HIS A 136 12.42 3.50 -10.12
C HIS A 136 12.70 3.55 -11.62
N ALA A 137 11.74 3.13 -12.46
CA ALA A 137 11.87 3.20 -13.92
C ALA A 137 12.05 4.64 -14.40
N MET A 138 11.30 5.60 -13.86
CA MET A 138 11.43 7.02 -14.18
C MET A 138 12.81 7.59 -13.83
N ARG A 139 13.40 7.18 -12.71
CA ARG A 139 14.72 7.68 -12.26
C ARG A 139 15.89 7.05 -13.01
N ASN A 140 15.75 5.83 -13.53
CA ASN A 140 16.83 5.06 -14.15
C ASN A 140 16.71 4.92 -15.67
N GLY A 141 15.60 5.32 -16.27
CA GLY A 141 15.38 5.35 -17.70
C GLY A 141 16.09 6.51 -18.40
N THR A 142 16.04 6.53 -19.72
CA THR A 142 16.50 7.68 -20.54
C THR A 142 15.64 8.92 -20.26
N ALA A 143 16.11 10.10 -20.68
CA ALA A 143 15.36 11.34 -20.51
C ALA A 143 13.95 11.28 -21.15
N ASP A 144 13.82 10.64 -22.31
CA ASP A 144 12.54 10.49 -22.99
C ASP A 144 11.61 9.51 -22.25
N GLN A 145 12.15 8.40 -21.75
CA GLN A 145 11.41 7.45 -20.92
C GLN A 145 10.94 8.08 -19.59
N ALA A 146 11.83 8.82 -18.94
CA ALA A 146 11.49 9.54 -17.70
C ALA A 146 10.37 10.57 -17.94
N LYS A 147 10.43 11.30 -19.06
CA LYS A 147 9.40 12.25 -19.44
C LYS A 147 8.06 11.56 -19.73
N MET A 148 8.08 10.46 -20.47
CA MET A 148 6.88 9.66 -20.75
C MET A 148 6.20 9.16 -19.49
N ILE A 149 6.97 8.60 -18.54
CA ILE A 149 6.43 8.10 -17.26
C ILE A 149 5.88 9.26 -16.42
N ARG A 150 6.60 10.39 -16.36
CA ARG A 150 6.14 11.58 -15.67
C ARG A 150 4.79 12.06 -16.21
N GLU A 151 4.67 12.20 -17.52
CA GLU A 151 3.42 12.62 -18.17
C GLU A 151 2.28 11.62 -17.88
N ALA A 152 2.56 10.31 -17.87
CA ALA A 152 1.58 9.29 -17.54
C ALA A 152 1.06 9.43 -16.10
N ILE A 153 1.93 9.73 -15.14
CA ILE A 153 1.55 9.97 -13.73
C ILE A 153 0.72 11.26 -13.61
N GLU A 154 1.22 12.38 -14.19
CA GLU A 154 0.58 13.69 -14.07
C GLU A 154 -0.83 13.73 -14.68
N GLN A 155 -1.05 13.02 -15.78
CA GLN A 155 -2.34 13.02 -16.48
C GLN A 155 -3.35 12.04 -15.89
N GLY A 156 -2.89 10.94 -15.25
CA GLY A 156 -3.73 9.85 -14.78
C GLY A 156 -4.63 9.39 -15.92
N ASN A 157 -4.20 8.56 -16.75
CA ASN A 157 -4.85 7.87 -17.88
C ASN A 157 -3.76 7.20 -18.75
N GLY A 158 -2.75 6.67 -18.10
CA GLY A 158 -1.53 6.15 -18.72
C GLY A 158 -1.68 4.78 -19.40
N ARG A 159 -2.87 4.18 -19.45
CA ARG A 159 -3.07 2.83 -19.99
C ARG A 159 -2.54 2.67 -21.43
N HIS A 160 -2.63 3.70 -22.27
CA HIS A 160 -2.12 3.68 -23.63
C HIS A 160 -0.58 3.69 -23.70
N LEU A 161 0.12 4.00 -22.61
CA LEU A 161 1.58 3.98 -22.48
C LEU A 161 2.09 2.73 -21.76
N LEU A 162 1.19 1.82 -21.30
CA LEU A 162 1.54 0.68 -20.47
C LEU A 162 2.66 -0.18 -21.07
N GLU A 163 2.58 -0.51 -22.35
CA GLU A 163 3.60 -1.34 -23.02
C GLU A 163 4.98 -0.70 -22.96
N ALA A 164 5.08 0.60 -23.27
CA ALA A 164 6.34 1.36 -23.24
C ALA A 164 6.88 1.52 -21.79
N VAL A 165 5.98 1.64 -20.81
CA VAL A 165 6.34 1.68 -19.40
C VAL A 165 6.89 0.33 -18.94
N LEU A 166 6.23 -0.78 -19.27
CA LEU A 166 6.70 -2.13 -18.97
C LEU A 166 8.06 -2.43 -19.61
N GLU A 167 8.27 -2.02 -20.86
CA GLU A 167 9.58 -2.15 -21.51
C GLU A 167 10.66 -1.35 -20.77
N THR A 168 10.35 -0.14 -20.34
CA THR A 168 11.27 0.70 -19.55
C THR A 168 11.58 0.04 -18.19
N MET A 169 10.57 -0.50 -17.52
CA MET A 169 10.75 -1.23 -16.25
C MET A 169 11.65 -2.46 -16.43
N ALA A 170 11.48 -3.20 -17.53
CA ALA A 170 12.30 -4.35 -17.85
C ALA A 170 13.78 -3.97 -18.10
N ILE A 171 14.02 -2.90 -18.88
CA ILE A 171 15.37 -2.38 -19.14
C ILE A 171 16.05 -1.92 -17.86
N CYS A 172 15.32 -1.23 -16.98
CA CYS A 172 15.84 -0.69 -15.72
C CYS A 172 15.89 -1.74 -14.58
N GLY A 173 15.35 -2.94 -14.77
CA GLY A 173 15.27 -3.96 -13.71
C GLY A 173 14.37 -3.53 -12.54
N SER A 174 13.34 -2.69 -12.78
CA SER A 174 12.56 -2.04 -11.74
C SER A 174 11.76 -3.02 -10.88
N LEU A 175 11.22 -4.09 -11.47
CA LEU A 175 10.46 -5.09 -10.73
C LEU A 175 11.39 -5.92 -9.81
N GLU A 176 12.58 -6.27 -10.28
CA GLU A 176 13.54 -7.01 -9.46
C GLU A 176 14.11 -6.16 -8.33
N TRP A 177 14.38 -4.87 -8.62
CA TRP A 177 14.82 -3.94 -7.60
C TRP A 177 13.76 -3.74 -6.49
N THR A 178 12.48 -3.68 -6.83
CA THR A 178 11.38 -3.53 -5.86
C THR A 178 11.22 -4.77 -4.96
N ARG A 179 11.67 -5.95 -5.42
CA ARG A 179 11.63 -7.20 -4.63
C ARG A 179 12.71 -7.29 -3.54
N GLN A 180 13.75 -6.49 -3.61
CA GLN A 180 14.90 -6.51 -2.67
C GLN A 180 14.63 -5.64 -1.45
#